data_89fc6486b131198176566a44cdbfb9ca
#
_entry.id   89fc6486b131198176566a44cdbfb9ca
#
_cell.length_a   1.000
_cell.length_b   1.000
_cell.length_c   1.000
_cell.angle_alpha   90.00
_cell.angle_beta   90.00
_cell.angle_gamma   90.00
#
_symmetry.space_group_name_H-M   'P 1'
#
loop_
_entity.id
_entity.type
_entity.pdbx_description
1 polymer ?
#
loop_
_entity_poly.entity_id
_entity_poly.type
_entity_poly.pdbx_seq_one_letter_code
_entity_poly.pdbx_strand_id
1 'polypeptide(L)'
;PNYFVTRAFDKSVWPTYKNPKASRNIIFNELFIDWDRDIVITEGVFDAIVAGPNSVPLLGSTMTENSILLRKLIENDSTVYLALDPDAYKKELKIMKLLLDFEVEVYKVDITGFKDLGEMPKNEFSLRKKKATPILQQNLFELTARNLLEAI
;
A
#
# COMPACT_ATOMS: atom_id res chain seq x y z
N PRO A 1 -19.72 -0.57 -12.63
CA PRO A 1 -18.62 -0.67 -11.67
C PRO A 1 -19.15 -1.01 -10.28
N ASN A 2 -18.48 -1.93 -9.59
CA ASN A 2 -18.92 -2.42 -8.28
C ASN A 2 -18.38 -1.55 -7.13
N TYR A 3 -17.40 -0.71 -7.40
CA TYR A 3 -16.77 0.19 -6.44
C TYR A 3 -16.30 1.49 -7.11
N PHE A 4 -16.37 2.59 -6.38
CA PHE A 4 -15.85 3.89 -6.78
C PHE A 4 -15.34 4.66 -5.56
N VAL A 5 -14.45 5.60 -5.79
CA VAL A 5 -13.99 6.54 -4.78
C VAL A 5 -14.28 7.95 -5.25
N THR A 6 -14.94 8.76 -4.42
CA THR A 6 -15.16 10.18 -4.68
C THR A 6 -14.50 11.02 -3.60
N ARG A 7 -13.90 12.15 -4.01
CA ARG A 7 -13.33 13.16 -3.10
C ARG A 7 -13.93 14.52 -3.42
N ALA A 8 -14.40 15.22 -2.41
CA ALA A 8 -14.80 16.61 -2.56
C ALA A 8 -13.59 17.47 -2.93
N PHE A 9 -13.71 18.31 -3.96
CA PHE A 9 -12.69 19.30 -4.32
C PHE A 9 -12.83 20.59 -3.48
N ASP A 10 -14.01 20.83 -2.94
CA ASP A 10 -14.27 21.94 -2.02
C ASP A 10 -14.04 21.46 -0.58
N LYS A 11 -13.11 22.14 0.11
CA LYS A 11 -12.73 21.81 1.50
C LYS A 11 -13.84 22.04 2.52
N SER A 12 -14.89 22.82 2.18
CA SER A 12 -16.07 23.04 3.04
C SER A 12 -17.05 21.86 3.03
N VAL A 13 -16.96 20.98 2.06
CA VAL A 13 -17.85 19.83 1.92
C VAL A 13 -17.43 18.68 2.84
N TRP A 14 -18.34 18.23 3.67
CA TRP A 14 -18.15 17.05 4.53
C TRP A 14 -19.26 16.01 4.25
N PRO A 15 -18.91 14.71 4.18
CA PRO A 15 -17.58 14.13 4.30
C PRO A 15 -16.73 14.37 3.05
N THR A 16 -15.41 14.55 3.25
CA THR A 16 -14.45 14.76 2.16
C THR A 16 -14.41 13.59 1.17
N TYR A 17 -14.65 12.37 1.66
CA TYR A 17 -14.74 11.17 0.84
C TYR A 17 -16.12 10.53 0.95
N LYS A 18 -16.63 10.08 -0.19
CA LYS A 18 -17.88 9.31 -0.23
C LYS A 18 -17.68 8.11 -1.15
N ASN A 19 -17.77 6.92 -0.56
CA ASN A 19 -17.57 5.65 -1.22
C ASN A 19 -18.83 4.78 -1.07
N PRO A 20 -19.06 3.80 -1.95
CA PRO A 20 -20.21 2.90 -1.80
C PRO A 20 -20.07 2.04 -0.54
N LYS A 21 -21.21 1.63 0.01
CA LYS A 21 -21.29 0.61 1.06
C LYS A 21 -21.13 -0.78 0.42
N ALA A 22 -19.91 -1.09 -0.01
CA ALA A 22 -19.58 -2.36 -0.67
C ALA A 22 -18.34 -2.97 -0.01
N SER A 23 -18.11 -4.26 -0.26
CA SER A 23 -16.89 -4.93 0.21
C SER A 23 -15.65 -4.22 -0.34
N ARG A 24 -14.64 -4.04 0.51
CA ARG A 24 -13.31 -3.54 0.13
C ARG A 24 -12.34 -4.68 -0.16
N ASN A 25 -12.78 -5.93 -0.02
CA ASN A 25 -11.98 -7.09 -0.44
C ASN A 25 -12.12 -7.26 -1.96
N ILE A 26 -11.53 -6.32 -2.67
CA ILE A 26 -11.46 -6.23 -4.13
C ILE A 26 -10.08 -5.75 -4.52
N ILE A 27 -9.71 -5.91 -5.78
CA ILE A 27 -8.54 -5.27 -6.39
C ILE A 27 -9.06 -4.12 -7.23
N PHE A 28 -8.74 -2.89 -6.82
CA PHE A 28 -9.17 -1.70 -7.55
C PHE A 28 -8.44 -1.63 -8.89
N ASN A 29 -9.19 -1.44 -9.98
CA ASN A 29 -8.67 -1.43 -11.35
C ASN A 29 -7.92 -2.72 -11.77
N GLU A 30 -8.31 -3.89 -11.26
CA GLU A 30 -7.66 -5.18 -11.53
C GLU A 30 -7.42 -5.45 -13.02
N LEU A 31 -8.34 -5.02 -13.90
CA LEU A 31 -8.23 -5.19 -15.35
C LEU A 31 -7.01 -4.49 -15.98
N PHE A 32 -6.41 -3.53 -15.28
CA PHE A 32 -5.25 -2.76 -15.74
C PHE A 32 -3.97 -3.13 -15.02
N ILE A 33 -4.01 -4.12 -14.12
CA ILE A 33 -2.82 -4.60 -13.41
C ILE A 33 -2.10 -5.63 -14.28
N ASP A 34 -0.83 -5.37 -14.49
CA ASP A 34 0.11 -6.28 -15.14
C ASP A 34 0.80 -7.11 -14.05
N TRP A 35 0.38 -8.36 -13.89
CA TRP A 35 0.87 -9.24 -12.83
C TRP A 35 2.29 -9.76 -13.06
N ASP A 36 2.83 -9.63 -14.29
CA ASP A 36 4.22 -9.98 -14.62
C ASP A 36 5.21 -8.88 -14.21
N ARG A 37 4.72 -7.81 -13.58
CA ARG A 37 5.52 -6.66 -13.12
C ARG A 37 5.32 -6.40 -11.64
N ASP A 38 6.29 -5.68 -11.04
CA ASP A 38 6.20 -5.23 -9.64
C ASP A 38 4.86 -4.53 -9.35
N ILE A 39 4.24 -4.89 -8.24
CA ILE A 39 3.01 -4.27 -7.75
C ILE A 39 3.34 -3.25 -6.66
N VAL A 40 2.84 -2.03 -6.78
CA VAL A 40 2.92 -1.04 -5.71
C VAL A 40 1.64 -1.07 -4.89
N ILE A 41 1.74 -1.28 -3.59
CA ILE A 41 0.59 -1.20 -2.67
C ILE A 41 0.61 0.13 -1.96
N THR A 42 -0.52 0.84 -2.03
CA THR A 42 -0.70 2.17 -1.43
C THR A 42 -1.90 2.19 -0.48
N GLU A 43 -2.05 3.26 0.30
CA GLU A 43 -3.18 3.40 1.22
C GLU A 43 -4.48 3.74 0.48
N GLY A 44 -4.44 4.73 -0.38
CA GLY A 44 -5.59 5.27 -1.08
C GLY A 44 -5.45 5.30 -2.60
N VAL A 45 -6.58 5.58 -3.26
CA VAL A 45 -6.64 5.65 -4.74
C VAL A 45 -5.79 6.81 -5.29
N PHE A 46 -5.73 7.94 -4.58
CA PHE A 46 -4.94 9.10 -5.02
C PHE A 46 -3.45 8.83 -4.93
N ASP A 47 -3.02 8.06 -3.93
CA ASP A 47 -1.64 7.59 -3.78
C ASP A 47 -1.26 6.65 -4.92
N ALA A 48 -2.19 5.74 -5.30
CA ALA A 48 -1.99 4.85 -6.44
C ALA A 48 -1.82 5.61 -7.77
N ILE A 49 -2.50 6.75 -7.96
CA ILE A 49 -2.33 7.60 -9.14
C ILE A 49 -0.91 8.19 -9.21
N VAL A 50 -0.33 8.55 -8.07
CA VAL A 50 1.05 9.05 -7.99
C VAL A 50 2.04 7.91 -8.22
N ALA A 51 1.81 6.76 -7.59
CA ALA A 51 2.66 5.57 -7.72
C ALA A 51 2.70 4.99 -9.15
N GLY A 52 1.64 5.22 -9.93
CA GLY A 52 1.60 4.83 -11.35
C GLY A 52 0.63 3.69 -11.67
N PRO A 53 0.63 3.20 -12.92
CA PRO A 53 -0.44 2.33 -13.43
C PRO A 53 -0.48 0.95 -12.75
N ASN A 54 0.66 0.42 -12.28
CA ASN A 54 0.72 -0.90 -11.65
C ASN A 54 0.64 -0.80 -10.12
N SER A 55 -0.36 -0.05 -9.63
CA SER A 55 -0.54 0.25 -8.21
C SER A 55 -1.93 -0.15 -7.72
N VAL A 56 -1.98 -0.76 -6.53
CA VAL A 56 -3.21 -1.24 -5.91
C VAL A 56 -3.41 -0.56 -4.55
N PRO A 57 -4.47 0.25 -4.39
CA PRO A 57 -4.80 0.86 -3.10
C PRO A 57 -5.52 -0.12 -2.18
N LEU A 58 -5.24 -0.03 -0.88
CA LEU A 58 -5.93 -0.82 0.16
C LEU A 58 -7.35 -0.32 0.47
N LEU A 59 -7.76 0.82 -0.07
CA LEU A 59 -9.10 1.42 0.09
C LEU A 59 -9.49 1.67 1.56
N GLY A 60 -8.53 1.99 2.43
CA GLY A 60 -8.76 2.18 3.86
C GLY A 60 -9.05 0.87 4.61
N SER A 61 -8.73 -0.27 4.02
CA SER A 61 -8.74 -1.59 4.67
C SER A 61 -7.31 -2.03 5.05
N THR A 62 -7.19 -3.19 5.66
CA THR A 62 -5.90 -3.89 5.80
C THR A 62 -5.91 -5.16 4.96
N MET A 63 -4.72 -5.68 4.66
CA MET A 63 -4.58 -7.00 4.04
C MET A 63 -4.66 -8.09 5.11
N THR A 64 -5.35 -9.18 4.79
CA THR A 64 -5.49 -10.39 5.63
C THR A 64 -5.31 -11.62 4.76
N GLU A 65 -5.19 -12.78 5.38
CA GLU A 65 -5.08 -14.08 4.67
C GLU A 65 -6.24 -14.34 3.70
N ASN A 66 -7.42 -13.77 3.98
CA ASN A 66 -8.60 -13.90 3.13
C ASN A 66 -8.70 -12.80 2.04
N SER A 67 -7.68 -11.95 1.89
CA SER A 67 -7.70 -10.88 0.89
C SER A 67 -7.51 -11.44 -0.50
N ILE A 68 -8.37 -11.02 -1.43
CA ILE A 68 -8.24 -11.35 -2.86
C ILE A 68 -6.89 -10.89 -3.39
N LEU A 69 -6.43 -9.70 -2.95
CA LEU A 69 -5.13 -9.17 -3.35
C LEU A 69 -3.97 -10.08 -2.93
N LEU A 70 -3.94 -10.56 -1.67
CA LEU A 70 -2.88 -11.47 -1.22
C LEU A 70 -2.83 -12.74 -2.06
N ARG A 71 -4.00 -13.36 -2.31
CA ARG A 71 -4.08 -14.55 -3.16
C ARG A 71 -3.51 -14.29 -4.55
N LYS A 72 -3.85 -13.15 -5.16
CA LYS A 72 -3.35 -12.78 -6.50
C LYS A 72 -1.84 -12.55 -6.52
N LEU A 73 -1.28 -11.94 -5.49
CA LEU A 73 0.17 -11.75 -5.35
C LEU A 73 0.90 -13.09 -5.29
N ILE A 74 0.37 -14.05 -4.53
CA ILE A 74 0.93 -15.41 -4.40
C ILE A 74 0.79 -16.19 -5.72
N GLU A 75 -0.41 -16.18 -6.33
CA GLU A 75 -0.68 -16.88 -7.59
C GLU A 75 0.24 -16.44 -8.74
N ASN A 76 0.70 -15.19 -8.72
CA ASN A 76 1.52 -14.62 -9.79
C ASN A 76 3.00 -14.42 -9.40
N ASP A 77 3.42 -14.90 -8.23
CA ASP A 77 4.80 -14.71 -7.71
C ASP A 77 5.26 -13.24 -7.80
N SER A 78 4.35 -12.33 -7.41
CA SER A 78 4.54 -10.89 -7.61
C SER A 78 5.50 -10.30 -6.60
N THR A 79 6.44 -9.45 -7.05
CA THR A 79 7.23 -8.58 -6.18
C THR A 79 6.41 -7.36 -5.76
N VAL A 80 6.39 -7.06 -4.46
CA VAL A 80 5.59 -5.99 -3.86
C VAL A 80 6.46 -4.83 -3.40
N TYR A 81 6.09 -3.62 -3.79
CA TYR A 81 6.60 -2.36 -3.23
C TYR A 81 5.54 -1.74 -2.32
N LEU A 82 5.81 -1.69 -1.03
CA LEU A 82 4.88 -1.15 -0.05
C LEU A 82 5.17 0.33 0.18
N ALA A 83 4.19 1.20 -0.10
CA ALA A 83 4.26 2.65 0.00
C ALA A 83 3.02 3.17 0.75
N LEU A 84 2.98 2.92 2.06
CA LEU A 84 1.88 3.37 2.93
C LEU A 84 2.26 4.67 3.63
N ASP A 85 1.25 5.39 4.11
CA ASP A 85 1.44 6.66 4.82
C ASP A 85 2.25 6.47 6.11
N PRO A 86 3.04 7.47 6.52
CA PRO A 86 3.92 7.34 7.70
C PRO A 86 3.17 7.03 8.99
N ASP A 87 1.92 7.48 9.12
CA ASP A 87 1.06 7.22 10.28
C ASP A 87 0.42 5.81 10.26
N ALA A 88 0.46 5.11 9.12
CA ALA A 88 -0.03 3.74 8.97
C ALA A 88 0.97 2.66 9.42
N TYR A 89 2.05 3.02 10.12
CA TYR A 89 3.17 2.13 10.43
C TYR A 89 2.77 0.78 11.06
N LYS A 90 1.84 0.76 12.04
CA LYS A 90 1.39 -0.50 12.65
C LYS A 90 0.67 -1.42 11.64
N LYS A 91 -0.03 -0.84 10.70
CA LYS A 91 -0.69 -1.56 9.60
C LYS A 91 0.35 -2.06 8.60
N GLU A 92 1.33 -1.23 8.27
CA GLU A 92 2.44 -1.57 7.40
C GLU A 92 3.19 -2.80 7.91
N LEU A 93 3.58 -2.84 9.19
CA LEU A 93 4.23 -4.00 9.81
C LEU A 93 3.41 -5.28 9.72
N LYS A 94 2.09 -5.20 9.93
CA LYS A 94 1.21 -6.36 9.80
C LYS A 94 1.16 -6.88 8.37
N ILE A 95 1.14 -5.98 7.39
CA ILE A 95 1.12 -6.34 5.97
C ILE A 95 2.48 -6.92 5.56
N MET A 96 3.59 -6.32 5.97
CA MET A 96 4.93 -6.87 5.73
C MET A 96 5.05 -8.30 6.27
N LYS A 97 4.65 -8.49 7.53
CA LYS A 97 4.67 -9.82 8.13
C LYS A 97 3.84 -10.82 7.33
N LEU A 98 2.61 -10.45 6.97
CA LEU A 98 1.71 -11.31 6.21
C LEU A 98 2.32 -11.69 4.85
N LEU A 99 2.89 -10.72 4.12
CA LEU A 99 3.52 -10.96 2.82
C LEU A 99 4.71 -11.93 2.96
N LEU A 100 5.57 -11.71 3.96
CA LEU A 100 6.72 -12.57 4.23
C LEU A 100 6.33 -13.98 4.70
N ASP A 101 5.25 -14.11 5.49
CA ASP A 101 4.73 -15.43 5.94
C ASP A 101 4.23 -16.27 4.74
N PHE A 102 3.87 -15.63 3.62
CA PHE A 102 3.48 -16.29 2.36
C PHE A 102 4.58 -16.21 1.28
N GLU A 103 5.82 -15.97 1.67
CA GLU A 103 7.01 -15.94 0.78
C GLU A 103 6.92 -14.91 -0.36
N VAL A 104 6.08 -13.88 -0.23
CA VAL A 104 6.00 -12.78 -1.18
C VAL A 104 7.19 -11.85 -0.97
N GLU A 105 7.93 -11.56 -2.04
CA GLU A 105 9.04 -10.61 -1.99
C GLU A 105 8.51 -9.19 -1.79
N VAL A 106 8.98 -8.51 -0.73
CA VAL A 106 8.48 -7.19 -0.37
C VAL A 106 9.60 -6.17 -0.15
N TYR A 107 9.42 -5.00 -0.73
CA TYR A 107 10.27 -3.81 -0.58
C TYR A 107 9.50 -2.70 0.12
N LYS A 108 10.18 -1.97 1.00
CA LYS A 108 9.63 -0.76 1.60
C LYS A 108 10.10 0.46 0.83
N VAL A 109 9.15 1.26 0.35
CA VAL A 109 9.43 2.59 -0.21
C VAL A 109 9.34 3.62 0.91
N ASP A 110 10.42 4.37 1.12
CA ASP A 110 10.44 5.46 2.11
C ASP A 110 9.71 6.69 1.57
N ILE A 111 8.62 7.09 2.22
CA ILE A 111 7.88 8.31 1.91
C ILE A 111 8.04 9.40 2.98
N THR A 112 9.04 9.27 3.87
CA THR A 112 9.35 10.27 4.91
C THR A 112 9.56 11.66 4.30
N GLY A 113 9.02 12.68 4.99
CA GLY A 113 9.05 14.06 4.54
C GLY A 113 7.81 14.49 3.75
N PHE A 114 6.91 13.56 3.44
CA PHE A 114 5.58 13.82 2.88
C PHE A 114 4.52 13.33 3.86
N LYS A 115 3.38 13.99 3.86
CA LYS A 115 2.24 13.59 4.69
C LYS A 115 1.65 12.28 4.22
N ASP A 116 1.47 12.17 2.91
CA ASP A 116 1.01 10.98 2.20
C ASP A 116 1.71 10.90 0.84
N LEU A 117 1.57 9.76 0.18
CA LEU A 117 2.17 9.56 -1.15
C LEU A 117 1.54 10.48 -2.19
N GLY A 118 0.27 10.87 -2.02
CA GLY A 118 -0.45 11.77 -2.93
C GLY A 118 0.18 13.16 -3.04
N GLU A 119 0.91 13.60 -2.01
CA GLU A 119 1.65 14.89 -2.02
C GLU A 119 3.04 14.78 -2.65
N MET A 120 3.55 13.56 -2.89
CA MET A 120 4.90 13.36 -3.43
C MET A 120 4.93 13.55 -4.96
N PRO A 121 5.90 14.29 -5.52
CA PRO A 121 6.10 14.34 -6.96
C PRO A 121 6.42 12.95 -7.55
N LYS A 122 5.85 12.64 -8.73
CA LYS A 122 6.02 11.32 -9.38
C LYS A 122 7.48 10.94 -9.64
N ASN A 123 8.32 11.91 -10.01
CA ASN A 123 9.75 11.70 -10.22
C ASN A 123 10.47 11.34 -8.91
N GLU A 124 10.09 11.98 -7.80
CA GLU A 124 10.64 11.65 -6.47
C GLU A 124 10.22 10.24 -6.05
N PHE A 125 8.94 9.88 -6.20
CA PHE A 125 8.48 8.52 -5.95
C PHE A 125 9.27 7.47 -6.75
N SER A 126 9.47 7.73 -8.05
CA SER A 126 10.23 6.82 -8.91
C SER A 126 11.68 6.62 -8.45
N LEU A 127 12.32 7.69 -7.96
CA LEU A 127 13.67 7.62 -7.39
C LEU A 127 13.70 6.82 -6.08
N ARG A 128 12.72 7.04 -5.19
CA ARG A 128 12.61 6.32 -3.92
C ARG A 128 12.26 4.85 -4.11
N LYS A 129 11.37 4.53 -5.05
CA LYS A 129 11.08 3.13 -5.43
C LYS A 129 12.35 2.40 -5.86
N LYS A 130 13.20 3.03 -6.69
CA LYS A 130 14.49 2.45 -7.12
C LYS A 130 15.48 2.23 -5.98
N LYS A 131 15.36 2.99 -4.89
CA LYS A 131 16.21 2.89 -3.69
C LYS A 131 15.56 2.07 -2.59
N ALA A 132 14.36 1.53 -2.82
CA ALA A 132 13.63 0.76 -1.83
C ALA A 132 14.47 -0.44 -1.36
N THR A 133 14.38 -0.73 -0.08
CA THR A 133 15.12 -1.83 0.54
C THR A 133 14.23 -3.06 0.68
N PRO A 134 14.75 -4.26 0.37
CA PRO A 134 14.01 -5.49 0.62
C PRO A 134 13.80 -5.69 2.12
N ILE A 135 12.65 -6.18 2.48
CA ILE A 135 12.31 -6.55 3.86
C ILE A 135 12.50 -8.05 4.02
N LEU A 136 13.37 -8.42 4.95
CA LEU A 136 13.62 -9.81 5.34
C LEU A 136 12.98 -10.08 6.71
N GLN A 137 12.75 -11.33 7.07
CA GLN A 137 12.19 -11.72 8.38
C GLN A 137 12.98 -11.12 9.55
N GLN A 138 14.31 -11.11 9.49
CA GLN A 138 15.16 -10.50 10.51
C GLN A 138 14.94 -8.98 10.65
N ASN A 139 14.76 -8.26 9.53
CA ASN A 139 14.50 -6.82 9.55
C ASN A 139 13.14 -6.52 10.19
N LEU A 140 12.14 -7.37 9.96
CA LEU A 140 10.82 -7.22 10.57
C LEU A 140 10.89 -7.31 12.09
N PHE A 141 11.71 -8.24 12.62
CA PHE A 141 11.93 -8.35 14.07
C PHE A 141 12.55 -7.07 14.65
N GLU A 142 13.60 -6.53 14.02
CA GLU A 142 14.25 -5.28 14.44
C GLU A 142 13.28 -4.08 14.41
N LEU A 143 12.50 -3.96 13.32
CA LEU A 143 11.49 -2.92 13.17
C LEU A 143 10.41 -3.01 14.26
N THR A 144 9.98 -4.22 14.60
CA THR A 144 8.98 -4.44 15.65
C THR A 144 9.54 -4.11 17.05
N ALA A 145 10.78 -4.54 17.33
CA ALA A 145 11.45 -4.26 18.61
C ALA A 145 11.68 -2.77 18.82
N ARG A 146 12.13 -2.04 17.78
CA ARG A 146 12.33 -0.57 17.85
C ARG A 146 11.06 0.15 18.24
N ASN A 147 9.92 -0.23 17.63
CA ASN A 147 8.63 0.37 17.96
C ASN A 147 8.15 0.11 19.40
N LEU A 148 8.42 -1.07 19.92
CA LEU A 148 8.09 -1.35 21.33
C LEU A 148 8.88 -0.48 22.28
N LEU A 149 10.13 -0.12 21.93
CA LEU A 149 10.98 0.76 22.72
C LEU A 149 10.57 2.24 22.61
N GLU A 150 10.09 2.69 21.45
CA GLU A 150 9.62 4.07 21.25
C GLU A 150 8.22 4.34 21.84
N ALA A 151 7.49 3.28 22.22
CA ALA A 151 6.16 3.37 22.82
C ALA A 151 6.18 3.39 24.37
N ILE A 152 7.38 3.30 25.00
CA ILE A 152 7.62 3.39 26.45
C ILE A 152 8.13 4.80 26.81
#